data_519f78df607106a0d192dc387d386680
#
_entry.id   519f78df607106a0d192dc387d386680
#
_cell.length_a   1.000
_cell.length_b   1.000
_cell.length_c   1.000
_cell.angle_alpha   90.00
_cell.angle_beta   90.00
_cell.angle_gamma   90.00
#
_symmetry.space_group_name_H-M   'P 1'
#
loop_
_entity.id
_entity.type
_entity.pdbx_description
1 polymer ?
#
loop_
_entity_poly.entity_id
_entity_poly.type
_entity_poly.pdbx_seq_one_letter_code
_entity_poly.pdbx_strand_id
1 'polypeptide(L)'
;MVCRTYGGIPIDYKNADFVNEIQRLTGDGVDTVFDGIGGDNLWRSREAVREGGRVVCYGFQAKMRGGRMASASKGRHPMRESAGLGWLIVRNWFKSGRKRMVPYSIQWFMRFKPGWFRHDLLTLLDLLKQGRIKPLIAQRLPLEQARRAHEMLGGGGVLGKIVLLPNG
;
A
#
# COMPACT_ATOMS: atom_id res chain seq x y z
N MET A 1 17.48 9.96 -6.51
CA MET A 1 16.65 9.37 -5.43
C MET A 1 15.30 10.08 -5.43
N VAL A 2 14.27 9.45 -5.97
CA VAL A 2 12.95 10.07 -6.31
C VAL A 2 12.24 10.70 -5.12
N CYS A 3 12.28 10.08 -3.90
CA CYS A 3 11.59 10.64 -2.74
C CYS A 3 12.02 12.09 -2.42
N ARG A 4 13.30 12.40 -2.52
CA ARG A 4 13.83 13.76 -2.25
C ARG A 4 13.33 14.78 -3.25
N THR A 5 13.15 14.39 -4.51
CA THR A 5 12.64 15.28 -5.57
C THR A 5 11.22 15.78 -5.26
N TYR A 6 10.46 15.00 -4.48
CA TYR A 6 9.10 15.35 -4.03
C TYR A 6 9.03 15.82 -2.56
N GLY A 7 10.17 16.23 -1.98
CA GLY A 7 10.23 16.74 -0.61
C GLY A 7 10.17 15.66 0.48
N GLY A 8 10.23 14.37 0.11
CA GLY A 8 10.21 13.27 1.08
C GLY A 8 11.60 12.96 1.63
N ILE A 9 11.64 12.48 2.88
CA ILE A 9 12.85 11.93 3.51
C ILE A 9 12.85 10.41 3.27
N PRO A 10 13.78 9.86 2.47
CA PRO A 10 13.85 8.43 2.24
C PRO A 10 14.48 7.71 3.42
N ILE A 11 13.89 6.61 3.82
CA ILE A 11 14.43 5.68 4.82
C ILE A 11 14.77 4.37 4.13
N ASP A 12 16.02 3.93 4.24
CA ASP A 12 16.45 2.62 3.71
C ASP A 12 16.09 1.52 4.72
N TYR A 13 14.89 1.00 4.60
CA TYR A 13 14.35 -0.05 5.46
C TYR A 13 15.10 -1.40 5.38
N LYS A 14 16.05 -1.56 4.45
CA LYS A 14 16.89 -2.76 4.37
C LYS A 14 18.04 -2.72 5.36
N ASN A 15 18.55 -1.52 5.62
CA ASN A 15 19.72 -1.28 6.46
C ASN A 15 19.39 -0.57 7.78
N ALA A 16 18.18 -0.03 7.91
CA ALA A 16 17.74 0.68 9.10
C ALA A 16 16.34 0.25 9.56
N ASP A 17 16.12 0.29 10.86
CA ASP A 17 14.77 0.17 11.42
C ASP A 17 13.99 1.45 11.18
N PHE A 18 12.95 1.38 10.35
CA PHE A 18 12.20 2.56 9.96
C PHE A 18 11.40 3.19 11.12
N VAL A 19 11.02 2.42 12.14
CA VAL A 19 10.31 2.95 13.32
C VAL A 19 11.24 3.82 14.12
N ASN A 20 12.44 3.32 14.43
CA ASN A 20 13.47 4.07 15.15
C ASN A 20 13.87 5.33 14.39
N GLU A 21 14.01 5.23 13.06
CA GLU A 21 14.40 6.37 12.24
C GLU A 21 13.28 7.43 12.18
N ILE A 22 12.02 7.04 12.11
CA ILE A 22 10.88 7.96 12.21
C ILE A 22 10.88 8.66 13.57
N GLN A 23 11.04 7.92 14.66
CA GLN A 23 11.09 8.50 16.01
C GLN A 23 12.27 9.48 16.17
N ARG A 24 13.43 9.14 15.62
CA ARG A 24 14.59 10.04 15.60
C ARG A 24 14.31 11.35 14.86
N LEU A 25 13.56 11.30 13.75
CA LEU A 25 13.24 12.45 12.90
C LEU A 25 12.11 13.33 13.47
N THR A 26 11.17 12.74 14.20
CA THR A 26 9.92 13.40 14.62
C THR A 26 9.78 13.58 16.13
N GLY A 27 10.55 12.84 16.93
CA GLY A 27 10.49 12.79 18.39
C GLY A 27 9.45 11.80 18.90
N ASP A 28 8.20 11.86 18.45
CA ASP A 28 7.07 11.07 18.98
C ASP A 28 6.35 10.21 17.94
N GLY A 29 6.74 10.29 16.68
CA GLY A 29 6.15 9.60 15.54
C GLY A 29 5.41 10.53 14.58
N VAL A 30 4.79 9.94 13.57
CA VAL A 30 4.05 10.67 12.51
C VAL A 30 2.55 10.70 12.76
N ASP A 31 1.84 11.67 12.19
CA ASP A 31 0.37 11.77 12.26
C ASP A 31 -0.34 10.61 11.57
N THR A 32 0.17 10.22 10.40
CA THR A 32 -0.48 9.22 9.57
C THR A 32 0.55 8.36 8.85
N VAL A 33 0.33 7.05 8.89
CA VAL A 33 1.07 6.07 8.07
C VAL A 33 0.11 5.48 7.04
N PHE A 34 0.55 5.43 5.78
CA PHE A 34 -0.12 4.71 4.71
C PHE A 34 0.58 3.37 4.50
N ASP A 35 -0.05 2.28 4.94
CA ASP A 35 0.52 0.93 4.86
C ASP A 35 -0.09 0.15 3.70
N GLY A 36 0.75 -0.11 2.67
CA GLY A 36 0.40 -0.97 1.53
C GLY A 36 0.93 -2.40 1.65
N ILE A 37 1.67 -2.74 2.72
CA ILE A 37 2.32 -4.03 2.92
C ILE A 37 1.42 -4.97 3.73
N GLY A 38 0.89 -4.49 4.86
CA GLY A 38 0.06 -5.28 5.76
C GLY A 38 0.83 -6.35 6.54
N GLY A 39 0.11 -7.32 7.12
CA GLY A 39 0.72 -8.37 7.93
C GLY A 39 1.46 -7.83 9.15
N ASP A 40 2.64 -8.38 9.43
CA ASP A 40 3.47 -7.95 10.58
C ASP A 40 3.94 -6.50 10.47
N ASN A 41 4.09 -5.98 9.23
CA ASN A 41 4.45 -4.60 9.00
C ASN A 41 3.43 -3.61 9.56
N LEU A 42 2.16 -4.00 9.61
CA LEU A 42 1.09 -3.16 10.14
C LEU A 42 1.29 -2.79 11.61
N TRP A 43 1.87 -3.70 12.40
CA TRP A 43 2.19 -3.42 13.82
C TRP A 43 3.35 -2.43 13.93
N ARG A 44 4.37 -2.59 13.13
CA ARG A 44 5.50 -1.66 13.06
C ARG A 44 5.04 -0.28 12.57
N SER A 45 4.15 -0.25 11.57
CA SER A 45 3.51 0.99 11.09
C SER A 45 2.74 1.70 12.22
N ARG A 46 2.08 0.94 13.11
CA ARG A 46 1.38 1.50 14.26
C ARG A 46 2.36 2.04 15.32
N GLU A 47 3.53 1.42 15.50
CA GLU A 47 4.56 1.91 16.42
C GLU A 47 5.12 3.26 15.94
N ALA A 48 5.27 3.44 14.63
CA ALA A 48 5.77 4.67 14.02
C ALA A 48 4.80 5.87 14.10
N VAL A 49 3.53 5.63 14.44
CA VAL A 49 2.51 6.68 14.58
C VAL A 49 2.53 7.27 16.00
N ARG A 50 2.40 8.59 16.11
CA ARG A 50 2.26 9.28 17.40
C ARG A 50 0.90 9.01 18.07
N GLU A 51 0.75 9.34 19.34
CA GLU A 51 -0.55 9.30 20.02
C GLU A 51 -1.58 10.20 19.31
N GLY A 52 -2.79 9.67 19.14
CA GLY A 52 -3.87 10.33 18.39
C GLY A 52 -3.79 10.18 16.87
N GLY A 53 -2.67 9.67 16.34
CA GLY A 53 -2.48 9.45 14.92
C GLY A 53 -3.16 8.19 14.38
N ARG A 54 -2.93 7.87 13.10
CA ARG A 54 -3.61 6.77 12.42
C ARG A 54 -2.72 6.00 11.44
N VAL A 55 -3.02 4.72 11.25
CA VAL A 55 -2.49 3.90 10.16
C VAL A 55 -3.62 3.63 9.18
N VAL A 56 -3.45 4.02 7.92
CA VAL A 56 -4.36 3.68 6.82
C VAL A 56 -3.80 2.46 6.12
N CYS A 57 -4.46 1.31 6.31
CA CYS A 57 -4.08 0.06 5.68
C CYS A 57 -4.87 -0.11 4.37
N TYR A 58 -4.17 -0.02 3.22
CA TYR A 58 -4.78 -0.10 1.90
C TYR A 58 -4.26 -1.25 1.04
N GLY A 59 -3.34 -2.06 1.55
CA GLY A 59 -2.78 -3.22 0.85
C GLY A 59 -2.46 -4.38 1.77
N PHE A 60 -2.33 -5.57 1.17
CA PHE A 60 -2.00 -6.82 1.85
C PHE A 60 -0.92 -7.58 1.06
N GLN A 61 0.18 -6.90 0.70
CA GLN A 61 1.27 -7.47 -0.09
C GLN A 61 2.13 -8.47 0.70
N ALA A 62 2.03 -8.51 2.02
CA ALA A 62 2.80 -9.44 2.86
C ALA A 62 2.60 -10.91 2.47
N LYS A 63 1.48 -11.26 1.84
CA LYS A 63 1.23 -12.61 1.30
C LYS A 63 1.98 -12.91 -0.01
N MET A 64 2.57 -11.90 -0.66
CA MET A 64 3.30 -12.06 -1.93
C MET A 64 4.80 -12.37 -1.74
N ARG A 65 5.30 -12.42 -0.51
CA ARG A 65 6.73 -12.58 -0.20
C ARG A 65 7.24 -14.03 -0.34
N GLY A 66 6.67 -14.81 -1.21
CA GLY A 66 7.11 -16.18 -1.50
C GLY A 66 7.29 -16.48 -2.99
N GLY A 67 7.50 -15.48 -3.85
CA GLY A 67 7.82 -15.70 -5.27
C GLY A 67 6.79 -16.48 -6.08
N ARG A 68 5.69 -16.86 -5.47
CA ARG A 68 4.50 -17.43 -6.11
C ARG A 68 3.32 -16.54 -5.74
N MET A 69 2.73 -15.86 -6.73
CA MET A 69 1.30 -15.60 -6.64
C MET A 69 0.72 -16.89 -6.11
N ALA A 70 0.17 -16.87 -4.90
CA ALA A 70 -0.64 -17.99 -4.47
C ALA A 70 -1.77 -18.04 -5.50
N SER A 71 -1.53 -18.80 -6.55
CA SER A 71 -2.55 -19.28 -7.48
C SER A 71 -3.72 -19.61 -6.58
N ALA A 72 -4.90 -19.10 -6.92
CA ALA A 72 -6.15 -19.40 -6.24
C ALA A 72 -6.20 -20.91 -6.06
N SER A 73 -5.53 -21.41 -5.02
CA SER A 73 -5.42 -22.83 -4.76
C SER A 73 -6.76 -23.25 -4.20
N LYS A 74 -7.44 -24.07 -4.99
CA LYS A 74 -8.46 -25.00 -4.54
C LYS A 74 -8.41 -25.17 -3.01
N GLY A 75 -9.47 -24.68 -2.31
CA GLY A 75 -9.77 -25.11 -0.95
C GLY A 75 -9.47 -24.17 0.21
N ARG A 76 -9.24 -22.87 0.02
CA ARG A 76 -9.18 -21.92 1.15
C ARG A 76 -10.53 -21.26 1.37
N HIS A 77 -11.14 -21.57 2.51
CA HIS A 77 -12.39 -20.97 2.95
C HIS A 77 -12.23 -19.45 3.14
N PRO A 78 -13.00 -18.60 2.42
CA PRO A 78 -12.96 -17.15 2.55
C PRO A 78 -13.28 -16.69 3.99
N MET A 79 -13.94 -17.51 4.79
CA MET A 79 -14.28 -17.22 6.19
C MET A 79 -13.06 -17.16 7.14
N ARG A 80 -11.98 -17.92 6.88
CA ARG A 80 -10.76 -17.83 7.73
C ARG A 80 -9.94 -16.57 7.46
N GLU A 81 -10.03 -16.02 6.26
CA GLU A 81 -9.32 -14.79 5.90
C GLU A 81 -10.04 -13.54 6.42
N SER A 82 -11.37 -13.54 6.38
CA SER A 82 -12.19 -12.49 6.97
C SER A 82 -12.16 -12.51 8.51
N ALA A 83 -12.08 -13.69 9.12
CA ALA A 83 -11.92 -13.83 10.57
C ALA A 83 -10.58 -13.25 11.06
N GLY A 84 -9.49 -13.39 10.29
CA GLY A 84 -8.19 -12.80 10.60
C GLY A 84 -8.24 -11.25 10.61
N LEU A 85 -8.92 -10.64 9.65
CA LEU A 85 -9.10 -9.20 9.59
C LEU A 85 -10.03 -8.69 10.71
N GLY A 86 -11.12 -9.39 10.96
CA GLY A 86 -12.04 -9.09 12.07
C GLY A 86 -11.33 -9.18 13.43
N TRP A 87 -10.50 -10.22 13.63
CA TRP A 87 -9.72 -10.38 14.85
C TRP A 87 -8.67 -9.27 15.03
N LEU A 88 -8.03 -8.83 13.95
CA LEU A 88 -7.11 -7.69 13.95
C LEU A 88 -7.83 -6.39 14.38
N ILE A 89 -9.04 -6.16 13.89
CA ILE A 89 -9.87 -4.99 14.26
C ILE A 89 -10.25 -5.06 15.73
N VAL A 90 -10.75 -6.21 16.20
CA VAL A 90 -11.15 -6.44 17.59
C VAL A 90 -9.95 -6.31 18.54
N ARG A 91 -8.82 -6.94 18.22
CA ARG A 91 -7.58 -6.84 19.00
C ARG A 91 -7.04 -5.41 19.06
N ASN A 92 -7.22 -4.63 17.98
CA ASN A 92 -6.85 -3.23 17.96
C ASN A 92 -7.75 -2.37 18.84
N TRP A 93 -9.04 -2.72 18.95
CA TRP A 93 -10.00 -2.05 19.85
C TRP A 93 -9.64 -2.26 21.32
N PHE A 94 -9.23 -3.48 21.69
CA PHE A 94 -8.87 -3.83 23.06
C PHE A 94 -7.44 -3.42 23.46
N LYS A 95 -6.51 -3.25 22.53
CA LYS A 95 -5.20 -2.63 22.80
C LYS A 95 -5.35 -1.11 22.83
N SER A 96 -5.89 -0.66 23.93
CA SER A 96 -6.19 0.71 24.31
C SER A 96 -4.99 1.65 24.16
N GLY A 97 -4.84 2.24 23.00
CA GLY A 97 -4.00 3.39 22.74
C GLY A 97 -4.75 4.26 21.73
N ARG A 98 -4.61 5.57 21.81
CA ARG A 98 -5.27 6.53 20.92
C ARG A 98 -4.87 6.40 19.43
N LYS A 99 -3.99 5.45 19.08
CA LYS A 99 -3.51 5.18 17.72
C LYS A 99 -4.54 4.37 16.93
N ARG A 100 -5.13 4.93 15.90
CA ARG A 100 -6.22 4.34 15.13
C ARG A 100 -5.69 3.55 13.94
N MET A 101 -6.30 2.40 13.65
CA MET A 101 -6.08 1.65 12.41
C MET A 101 -7.33 1.77 11.54
N VAL A 102 -7.16 2.27 10.32
CA VAL A 102 -8.24 2.53 9.36
C VAL A 102 -8.04 1.60 8.16
N PRO A 103 -8.85 0.55 8.02
CA PRO A 103 -8.83 -0.27 6.81
C PRO A 103 -9.43 0.53 5.64
N TYR A 104 -8.73 0.52 4.51
CA TYR A 104 -9.21 1.11 3.28
C TYR A 104 -9.27 0.04 2.18
N SER A 105 -10.43 -0.16 1.59
CA SER A 105 -10.64 -1.09 0.48
C SER A 105 -11.33 -0.38 -0.68
N ILE A 106 -10.61 -0.19 -1.77
CA ILE A 106 -11.16 0.41 -2.99
C ILE A 106 -12.32 -0.42 -3.55
N GLN A 107 -12.27 -1.76 -3.45
CA GLN A 107 -13.33 -2.65 -3.88
C GLN A 107 -14.62 -2.44 -3.07
N TRP A 108 -14.48 -2.19 -1.77
CA TRP A 108 -15.61 -1.86 -0.92
C TRP A 108 -16.26 -0.54 -1.34
N PHE A 109 -15.45 0.50 -1.62
CA PHE A 109 -15.94 1.81 -2.10
C PHE A 109 -16.61 1.69 -3.47
N MET A 110 -16.04 0.93 -4.40
CA MET A 110 -16.65 0.67 -5.71
C MET A 110 -18.04 0.04 -5.57
N ARG A 111 -18.21 -0.90 -4.63
CA ARG A 111 -19.47 -1.63 -4.45
C ARG A 111 -20.52 -0.87 -3.64
N PHE A 112 -20.12 -0.21 -2.55
CA PHE A 112 -21.05 0.34 -1.56
C PHE A 112 -21.12 1.88 -1.59
N LYS A 113 -20.17 2.55 -2.20
CA LYS A 113 -20.11 4.00 -2.34
C LYS A 113 -19.65 4.41 -3.75
N PRO A 114 -20.34 3.94 -4.82
CA PRO A 114 -19.88 4.15 -6.19
C PRO A 114 -19.78 5.63 -6.58
N GLY A 115 -20.62 6.49 -6.01
CA GLY A 115 -20.54 7.94 -6.24
C GLY A 115 -19.24 8.56 -5.73
N TRP A 116 -18.77 8.15 -4.55
CA TRP A 116 -17.50 8.61 -4.00
C TRP A 116 -16.32 8.11 -4.83
N PHE A 117 -16.34 6.81 -5.16
CA PHE A 117 -15.32 6.22 -6.01
C PHE A 117 -15.22 6.96 -7.36
N ARG A 118 -16.36 7.22 -8.01
CA ARG A 118 -16.40 7.95 -9.28
C ARG A 118 -15.87 9.38 -9.15
N HIS A 119 -16.25 10.08 -8.09
CA HIS A 119 -15.78 11.44 -7.83
C HIS A 119 -14.26 11.47 -7.66
N ASP A 120 -13.70 10.58 -6.82
CA ASP A 120 -12.26 10.49 -6.58
C ASP A 120 -11.50 10.14 -7.86
N LEU A 121 -12.01 9.18 -8.65
CA LEU A 121 -11.41 8.79 -9.93
C LEU A 121 -11.36 9.97 -10.91
N LEU A 122 -12.47 10.69 -11.08
CA LEU A 122 -12.52 11.86 -11.96
C LEU A 122 -11.57 12.96 -11.48
N THR A 123 -11.49 13.21 -10.17
CA THR A 123 -10.55 14.17 -9.58
C THR A 123 -9.10 13.78 -9.88
N LEU A 124 -8.75 12.50 -9.73
CA LEU A 124 -7.40 12.01 -10.04
C LEU A 124 -7.07 12.13 -11.53
N LEU A 125 -8.01 11.84 -12.41
CA LEU A 125 -7.84 12.01 -13.86
C LEU A 125 -7.66 13.47 -14.26
N ASP A 126 -8.39 14.38 -13.65
CA ASP A 126 -8.22 15.81 -13.85
C ASP A 126 -6.85 16.31 -13.38
N LEU A 127 -6.40 15.87 -12.21
CA LEU A 127 -5.07 16.21 -11.70
C LEU A 127 -3.96 15.68 -12.61
N LEU A 128 -4.16 14.49 -13.18
CA LEU A 128 -3.25 13.90 -14.17
C LEU A 128 -3.23 14.74 -15.45
N LYS A 129 -4.39 15.12 -15.99
CA LYS A 129 -4.54 15.97 -17.18
C LYS A 129 -3.89 17.34 -16.99
N GLN A 130 -4.00 17.93 -15.81
CA GLN A 130 -3.37 19.21 -15.45
C GLN A 130 -1.86 19.08 -15.20
N GLY A 131 -1.29 17.87 -15.26
CA GLY A 131 0.13 17.61 -14.96
C GLY A 131 0.51 17.78 -13.48
N ARG A 132 -0.48 17.93 -12.59
CA ARG A 132 -0.25 18.01 -11.13
C ARG A 132 0.13 16.68 -10.53
N ILE A 133 -0.33 15.57 -11.12
CA ILE A 133 0.14 14.21 -10.84
C ILE A 133 0.98 13.78 -12.05
N LYS A 134 2.20 13.33 -11.78
CA LYS A 134 3.16 12.88 -12.80
C LYS A 134 3.62 11.47 -12.45
N PRO A 135 2.90 10.42 -12.88
CA PRO A 135 3.31 9.04 -12.62
C PRO A 135 4.67 8.76 -13.24
N LEU A 136 5.57 8.18 -12.45
CA LEU A 136 6.84 7.71 -12.98
C LEU A 136 6.61 6.42 -13.75
N ILE A 137 6.83 6.44 -15.05
CA ILE A 137 6.73 5.26 -15.92
C ILE A 137 8.13 4.68 -16.09
N ALA A 138 8.37 3.52 -15.48
CA ALA A 138 9.63 2.81 -15.60
C ALA A 138 9.78 2.17 -16.99
N GLN A 139 8.71 1.59 -17.51
CA GLN A 139 8.72 0.93 -18.83
C GLN A 139 7.32 0.87 -19.45
N ARG A 140 7.30 0.90 -20.78
CA ARG A 140 6.11 0.59 -21.59
C ARG A 140 6.41 -0.69 -22.36
N LEU A 141 5.51 -1.67 -22.29
CA LEU A 141 5.64 -2.97 -22.93
C LEU A 141 4.37 -3.28 -23.73
N PRO A 142 4.48 -3.97 -24.86
CA PRO A 142 3.32 -4.56 -25.52
C PRO A 142 2.56 -5.50 -24.57
N LEU A 143 1.25 -5.63 -24.76
CA LEU A 143 0.40 -6.49 -23.92
C LEU A 143 0.86 -7.95 -23.90
N GLU A 144 1.38 -8.43 -25.02
CA GLU A 144 1.93 -9.78 -25.20
C GLU A 144 3.12 -10.07 -24.28
N GLN A 145 3.80 -9.00 -23.81
CA GLN A 145 4.91 -9.10 -22.85
C GLN A 145 4.45 -8.99 -21.39
N ALA A 146 3.16 -9.17 -21.09
CA ALA A 146 2.62 -9.11 -19.72
C ALA A 146 3.37 -10.05 -18.76
N ARG A 147 3.76 -11.24 -19.22
CA ARG A 147 4.56 -12.18 -18.42
C ARG A 147 5.89 -11.55 -17.99
N ARG A 148 6.60 -10.92 -18.92
CA ARG A 148 7.87 -10.22 -18.63
C ARG A 148 7.67 -9.08 -17.62
N ALA A 149 6.58 -8.31 -17.77
CA ALA A 149 6.23 -7.27 -16.80
C ALA A 149 6.05 -7.83 -15.38
N HIS A 150 5.39 -8.97 -15.23
CA HIS A 150 5.23 -9.65 -13.95
C HIS A 150 6.54 -10.17 -13.37
N GLU A 151 7.41 -10.74 -14.20
CA GLU A 151 8.75 -11.19 -13.79
C GLU A 151 9.60 -10.03 -13.28
N MET A 152 9.59 -8.89 -13.98
CA MET A 152 10.28 -7.66 -13.56
C MET A 152 9.76 -7.14 -12.21
N LEU A 153 8.45 -7.11 -12.02
CA LEU A 153 7.84 -6.68 -10.73
C LEU A 153 8.19 -7.66 -9.61
N GLY A 154 8.16 -8.96 -9.88
CA GLY A 154 8.50 -10.01 -8.92
C GLY A 154 9.98 -10.01 -8.51
N GLY A 155 10.88 -9.66 -9.41
CA GLY A 155 12.32 -9.54 -9.15
C GLY A 155 12.69 -8.31 -8.31
N GLY A 156 11.79 -7.35 -8.18
CA GLY A 156 12.02 -6.08 -7.48
C GLY A 156 12.91 -5.13 -8.29
N GLY A 157 13.17 -3.96 -7.75
CA GLY A 157 14.03 -2.95 -8.39
C GLY A 157 13.37 -2.08 -9.46
N VAL A 158 12.09 -2.33 -9.78
CA VAL A 158 11.34 -1.46 -10.68
C VAL A 158 10.96 -0.17 -9.95
N LEU A 159 11.51 0.94 -10.40
CA LEU A 159 11.17 2.26 -9.88
C LEU A 159 10.08 2.90 -10.75
N GLY A 160 8.85 2.91 -10.27
CA GLY A 160 7.70 3.46 -10.98
C GLY A 160 6.72 2.40 -11.46
N LYS A 161 5.98 2.71 -12.52
CA LYS A 161 4.93 1.85 -13.09
C LYS A 161 5.40 1.20 -14.38
N ILE A 162 5.02 -0.06 -14.60
CA ILE A 162 5.09 -0.69 -15.91
C ILE A 162 3.71 -0.56 -16.56
N VAL A 163 3.67 0.00 -17.77
CA VAL A 163 2.43 0.17 -18.54
C VAL A 163 2.42 -0.85 -19.67
N LEU A 164 1.34 -1.59 -19.78
CA LEU A 164 1.08 -2.50 -20.91
C LEU A 164 0.25 -1.77 -21.96
N LEU A 165 0.71 -1.83 -23.21
CA LEU A 165 0.06 -1.20 -24.35
C LEU A 165 -0.69 -2.27 -25.14
N PRO A 166 -2.02 -2.15 -25.33
CA PRO A 166 -2.82 -3.18 -26.00
C PRO A 166 -2.57 -3.29 -27.51
N ASN A 167 -2.01 -2.25 -28.12
CA ASN A 167 -1.71 -2.17 -29.55
C ASN A 167 -0.32 -1.56 -29.73
N GLY A 168 0.69 -2.31 -29.35
CA GLY A 168 2.09 -1.91 -29.51
C GLY A 168 2.67 -2.35 -30.84
#